data_fc1cd375f33b4e989d1e88471d0f0b5a
#
_entry.id   fc1cd375f33b4e989d1e88471d0f0b5a
#
_cell.length_a   1.000
_cell.length_b   1.000
_cell.length_c   1.000
_cell.angle_alpha   90.00
_cell.angle_beta   90.00
_cell.angle_gamma   90.00
#
_symmetry.space_group_name_H-M   'P 1'
#
loop_
_entity.id
_entity.type
_entity.pdbx_description
1 polymer ?
#
loop_
_entity_poly.entity_id
_entity_poly.type
_entity_poly.pdbx_seq_one_letter_code
_entity_poly.pdbx_strand_id
1 'polypeptide(L)'
;MDKNLSALVLRDTGMNNNDLLKSKLPKCWTIDVLSIKEDKEEISVTLPSYDVIVGGRLGLDIPREGNLKLYQVPFTGIDWINPGELPEGVPLCNTYEHETTIAEHLLGAMIEWQTGLMRDTDKDMRSNSFNNRSINKGPHHLEMMGSTVGIIGLGRIGVEVAKRSKIFGMKVMAVSRSRKDPESFIDWFGQFDEIEKLLKESDFIIVTLPGGEQTKSFINHSFFRMMKPQAVIANVGRGEVIPVSYTHLRAHETN
;
A
#
# COMPACT_ATOMS: atom_id res chain seq x y z
N MET A 1 -15.77 11.27 -37.90
CA MET A 1 -15.06 9.98 -38.08
C MET A 1 -14.37 9.71 -36.76
N ASP A 2 -14.81 8.72 -36.02
CA ASP A 2 -14.17 8.35 -34.77
C ASP A 2 -12.76 7.84 -35.10
N LYS A 3 -11.75 8.55 -34.61
CA LYS A 3 -10.36 8.17 -34.82
C LYS A 3 -10.14 6.84 -34.10
N ASN A 4 -9.71 5.82 -34.78
CA ASN A 4 -9.30 4.57 -34.12
C ASN A 4 -8.14 4.88 -33.15
N LEU A 5 -8.31 4.50 -31.91
CA LEU A 5 -7.31 4.64 -30.86
C LEU A 5 -6.68 3.28 -30.56
N SER A 6 -5.41 3.27 -30.22
CA SER A 6 -4.65 2.07 -29.88
C SER A 6 -4.10 2.13 -28.46
N ALA A 7 -4.22 1.02 -27.72
CA ALA A 7 -3.70 0.91 -26.39
C ALA A 7 -2.82 -0.34 -26.22
N LEU A 8 -1.63 -0.14 -25.66
CA LEU A 8 -0.79 -1.20 -25.13
C LEU A 8 -1.12 -1.43 -23.68
N VAL A 9 -1.51 -2.63 -23.31
CA VAL A 9 -1.73 -3.06 -21.94
C VAL A 9 -0.64 -4.03 -21.52
N LEU A 10 0.14 -3.67 -20.51
CA LEU A 10 1.21 -4.51 -19.98
C LEU A 10 0.64 -5.58 -19.04
N ARG A 11 0.62 -6.85 -19.50
CA ARG A 11 0.12 -8.01 -18.75
C ARG A 11 0.86 -8.25 -17.44
N ASP A 12 2.15 -7.93 -17.38
CA ASP A 12 3.03 -8.18 -16.22
C ASP A 12 2.66 -7.34 -14.97
N THR A 13 1.77 -6.39 -15.10
CA THR A 13 1.37 -5.50 -14.00
C THR A 13 0.15 -5.98 -13.22
N GLY A 14 -0.24 -7.25 -13.39
CA GLY A 14 -1.37 -7.85 -12.68
C GLY A 14 -2.75 -7.45 -13.22
N MET A 15 -2.82 -6.81 -14.39
CA MET A 15 -4.08 -6.52 -15.08
C MET A 15 -4.59 -7.78 -15.81
N ASN A 16 -5.12 -8.72 -15.03
CA ASN A 16 -5.60 -9.99 -15.58
C ASN A 16 -7.01 -9.92 -16.21
N ASN A 17 -7.67 -8.76 -16.17
CA ASN A 17 -9.06 -8.63 -16.64
C ASN A 17 -9.15 -7.84 -17.96
N ASN A 18 -8.45 -8.32 -18.98
CA ASN A 18 -8.41 -7.69 -20.31
C ASN A 18 -9.77 -7.71 -21.00
N ASP A 19 -10.59 -8.72 -20.72
CA ASP A 19 -11.93 -8.82 -21.29
C ASP A 19 -12.87 -7.77 -20.74
N LEU A 20 -12.74 -7.45 -19.45
CA LEU A 20 -13.49 -6.34 -18.84
C LEU A 20 -13.08 -5.00 -19.45
N LEU A 21 -11.79 -4.75 -19.63
CA LEU A 21 -11.30 -3.53 -20.27
C LEU A 21 -11.84 -3.41 -21.69
N LYS A 22 -11.74 -4.45 -22.50
CA LYS A 22 -12.30 -4.51 -23.85
C LYS A 22 -13.82 -4.28 -23.86
N SER A 23 -14.54 -4.80 -22.89
CA SER A 23 -16.00 -4.65 -22.80
C SER A 23 -16.45 -3.23 -22.44
N LYS A 24 -15.58 -2.45 -21.79
CA LYS A 24 -15.89 -1.07 -21.34
C LYS A 24 -15.46 0.00 -22.32
N LEU A 25 -14.55 -0.31 -23.23
CA LEU A 25 -14.06 0.65 -24.23
C LEU A 25 -14.94 0.63 -25.48
N PRO A 26 -15.08 1.77 -26.18
CA PRO A 26 -15.76 1.83 -27.47
C PRO A 26 -15.10 0.91 -28.50
N LYS A 27 -15.86 0.43 -29.48
CA LYS A 27 -15.38 -0.48 -30.54
C LYS A 27 -14.28 0.09 -31.45
N CYS A 28 -14.06 1.40 -31.41
CA CYS A 28 -12.97 2.07 -32.13
C CYS A 28 -11.60 1.92 -31.47
N TRP A 29 -11.48 1.20 -30.34
CA TRP A 29 -10.23 0.92 -29.69
C TRP A 29 -9.63 -0.41 -30.15
N THR A 30 -8.36 -0.40 -30.51
CA THR A 30 -7.53 -1.58 -30.64
C THR A 30 -6.71 -1.75 -29.37
N ILE A 31 -6.74 -2.95 -28.75
CA ILE A 31 -6.08 -3.23 -27.50
C ILE A 31 -5.15 -4.41 -27.67
N ASP A 32 -3.85 -4.19 -27.57
CA ASP A 32 -2.83 -5.21 -27.52
C ASP A 32 -2.41 -5.44 -26.06
N VAL A 33 -2.35 -6.72 -25.70
CA VAL A 33 -2.02 -7.14 -24.34
C VAL A 33 -0.74 -7.95 -24.39
N LEU A 34 0.36 -7.30 -24.05
CA LEU A 34 1.71 -7.85 -24.21
C LEU A 34 2.45 -7.90 -22.85
N SER A 35 3.40 -8.81 -22.76
CA SER A 35 4.30 -8.96 -21.62
C SER A 35 5.64 -8.32 -21.93
N ILE A 36 6.11 -7.43 -21.08
CA ILE A 36 7.45 -6.84 -21.25
C ILE A 36 8.57 -7.89 -21.13
N LYS A 37 8.30 -9.03 -20.52
CA LYS A 37 9.26 -10.12 -20.36
C LYS A 37 9.33 -11.03 -21.59
N GLU A 38 8.18 -11.27 -22.21
CA GLU A 38 8.01 -12.23 -23.31
C GLU A 38 8.02 -11.54 -24.68
N ASP A 39 7.40 -10.36 -24.80
CA ASP A 39 7.11 -9.68 -26.06
C ASP A 39 7.93 -8.37 -26.22
N LYS A 40 9.10 -8.28 -25.56
CA LYS A 40 9.89 -7.04 -25.51
C LYS A 40 10.27 -6.49 -26.88
N GLU A 41 10.62 -7.35 -27.82
CA GLU A 41 11.03 -6.97 -29.17
C GLU A 41 9.82 -6.40 -29.94
N GLU A 42 8.68 -7.07 -29.88
CA GLU A 42 7.42 -6.61 -30.49
C GLU A 42 6.99 -5.25 -29.92
N ILE A 43 7.01 -5.12 -28.61
CA ILE A 43 6.69 -3.85 -27.93
C ILE A 43 7.63 -2.75 -28.41
N SER A 44 8.93 -3.00 -28.49
CA SER A 44 9.92 -2.00 -28.93
C SER A 44 9.63 -1.46 -30.32
N VAL A 45 9.20 -2.33 -31.24
CA VAL A 45 8.87 -1.96 -32.62
C VAL A 45 7.53 -1.23 -32.72
N THR A 46 6.52 -1.70 -31.98
CA THR A 46 5.15 -1.18 -32.10
C THR A 46 4.88 0.01 -31.18
N LEU A 47 5.72 0.27 -30.19
CA LEU A 47 5.54 1.30 -29.17
C LEU A 47 5.19 2.70 -29.72
N PRO A 48 5.82 3.21 -30.81
CA PRO A 48 5.50 4.51 -31.37
C PRO A 48 4.06 4.64 -31.92
N SER A 49 3.40 3.50 -32.21
CA SER A 49 2.06 3.47 -32.80
C SER A 49 0.93 3.58 -31.79
N TYR A 50 1.18 3.35 -30.48
CA TYR A 50 0.15 3.39 -29.47
C TYR A 50 -0.20 4.80 -29.01
N ASP A 51 -1.49 5.05 -28.88
CA ASP A 51 -2.03 6.29 -28.32
C ASP A 51 -2.00 6.27 -26.75
N VAL A 52 -2.14 5.08 -26.16
CA VAL A 52 -2.20 4.91 -24.70
C VAL A 52 -1.35 3.71 -24.27
N ILE A 53 -0.61 3.87 -23.18
CA ILE A 53 0.04 2.79 -22.48
C ILE A 53 -0.65 2.61 -21.13
N VAL A 54 -1.05 1.38 -20.80
CA VAL A 54 -1.62 1.01 -19.51
C VAL A 54 -0.72 -0.04 -18.86
N GLY A 55 -0.08 0.33 -17.75
CA GLY A 55 0.80 -0.63 -17.09
C GLY A 55 1.77 -0.03 -16.10
N GLY A 56 2.63 -0.90 -15.57
CA GLY A 56 3.74 -0.53 -14.70
C GLY A 56 4.97 -0.10 -15.50
N ARG A 57 6.16 -0.42 -14.98
CA ARG A 57 7.42 -0.03 -15.61
C ARG A 57 7.58 -0.73 -16.96
N LEU A 58 7.74 0.05 -18.01
CA LEU A 58 7.96 -0.47 -19.35
C LEU A 58 9.38 -1.06 -19.52
N GLY A 59 10.39 -0.43 -18.92
CA GLY A 59 11.79 -0.87 -19.04
C GLY A 59 12.38 -0.71 -20.45
N LEU A 60 11.76 0.15 -21.27
CA LEU A 60 12.17 0.57 -22.59
C LEU A 60 12.12 2.09 -22.67
N ASP A 61 12.94 2.67 -23.50
CA ASP A 61 12.87 4.10 -23.81
C ASP A 61 11.60 4.39 -24.60
N ILE A 62 10.83 5.37 -24.15
CA ILE A 62 9.61 5.81 -24.83
C ILE A 62 10.02 6.83 -25.89
N PRO A 63 9.75 6.53 -27.18
CA PRO A 63 10.11 7.44 -28.26
C PRO A 63 9.51 8.82 -28.07
N ARG A 64 10.32 9.87 -28.28
CA ARG A 64 9.84 11.27 -28.24
C ARG A 64 8.88 11.57 -29.37
N GLU A 65 9.03 10.90 -30.49
CA GLU A 65 8.14 10.98 -31.65
C GLU A 65 7.25 9.73 -31.68
N GLY A 66 5.93 9.93 -31.76
CA GLY A 66 4.95 8.86 -31.75
C GLY A 66 3.54 9.35 -31.46
N ASN A 67 2.64 8.43 -31.30
CA ASN A 67 1.21 8.72 -31.09
C ASN A 67 0.81 8.86 -29.62
N LEU A 68 1.73 8.62 -28.68
CA LEU A 68 1.42 8.53 -27.24
C LEU A 68 0.75 9.80 -26.71
N LYS A 69 -0.40 9.63 -26.07
CA LYS A 69 -1.24 10.71 -25.50
C LYS A 69 -1.47 10.53 -24.00
N LEU A 70 -1.27 9.32 -23.47
CA LEU A 70 -1.50 9.01 -22.06
C LEU A 70 -0.66 7.82 -21.63
N TYR A 71 -0.02 7.94 -20.48
CA TYR A 71 0.54 6.80 -19.74
C TYR A 71 -0.29 6.58 -18.46
N GLN A 72 -1.06 5.51 -18.41
CA GLN A 72 -1.91 5.16 -17.27
C GLN A 72 -1.27 4.07 -16.43
N VAL A 73 -0.99 4.38 -15.18
CA VAL A 73 -0.49 3.42 -14.19
C VAL A 73 -1.67 2.85 -13.39
N PRO A 74 -1.83 1.51 -13.29
CA PRO A 74 -2.96 0.87 -12.61
C PRO A 74 -2.81 0.80 -11.08
N PHE A 75 -1.90 1.57 -10.49
CA PHE A 75 -1.67 1.65 -9.04
C PHE A 75 -1.26 3.09 -8.64
N THR A 76 -1.22 3.37 -7.33
CA THR A 76 -0.95 4.73 -6.82
C THR A 76 0.50 5.15 -6.96
N GLY A 77 1.45 4.23 -6.73
CA GLY A 77 2.87 4.58 -6.68
C GLY A 77 3.49 4.75 -8.06
N ILE A 78 4.08 5.91 -8.31
CA ILE A 78 4.76 6.28 -9.56
C ILE A 78 6.23 6.69 -9.36
N ASP A 79 6.77 6.40 -8.19
CA ASP A 79 8.15 6.74 -7.78
C ASP A 79 9.24 6.06 -8.63
N TRP A 80 8.88 5.05 -9.41
CA TRP A 80 9.74 4.30 -10.32
C TRP A 80 9.84 4.88 -11.73
N ILE A 81 9.03 5.89 -12.09
CA ILE A 81 9.05 6.57 -13.38
C ILE A 81 9.34 8.06 -13.18
N ASN A 82 10.26 8.56 -13.98
CA ASN A 82 10.49 10.00 -14.06
C ASN A 82 9.59 10.59 -15.15
N PRO A 83 8.70 11.56 -14.86
CA PRO A 83 7.89 12.20 -15.88
C PRO A 83 8.69 12.77 -17.06
N GLY A 84 9.94 13.15 -16.84
CA GLY A 84 10.86 13.58 -17.90
C GLY A 84 11.26 12.50 -18.91
N GLU A 85 10.99 11.22 -18.63
CA GLU A 85 11.18 10.11 -19.58
C GLU A 85 10.04 10.03 -20.61
N LEU A 86 8.91 10.68 -20.34
CA LEU A 86 7.78 10.74 -21.27
C LEU A 86 7.98 11.84 -22.33
N PRO A 87 7.38 11.69 -23.51
CA PRO A 87 7.30 12.78 -24.49
C PRO A 87 6.64 14.02 -23.90
N GLU A 88 7.05 15.19 -24.37
CA GLU A 88 6.52 16.45 -23.89
C GLU A 88 4.99 16.53 -24.07
N GLY A 89 4.29 16.95 -23.03
CA GLY A 89 2.82 17.06 -23.02
C GLY A 89 2.05 15.76 -22.80
N VAL A 90 2.72 14.61 -22.67
CA VAL A 90 2.07 13.34 -22.36
C VAL A 90 1.84 13.23 -20.86
N PRO A 91 0.58 13.17 -20.39
CA PRO A 91 0.28 13.03 -18.98
C PRO A 91 0.60 11.61 -18.49
N LEU A 92 1.17 11.55 -17.27
CA LEU A 92 1.29 10.35 -16.46
C LEU A 92 0.14 10.34 -15.45
N CYS A 93 -0.75 9.38 -15.54
CA CYS A 93 -1.86 9.20 -14.62
C CYS A 93 -1.70 7.93 -13.80
N ASN A 94 -2.07 8.00 -12.53
CA ASN A 94 -2.10 6.87 -11.61
C ASN A 94 -3.54 6.57 -11.15
N THR A 95 -3.70 5.50 -10.38
CA THR A 95 -5.01 5.04 -9.89
C THR A 95 -5.07 5.12 -8.37
N TYR A 96 -6.25 5.41 -7.85
CA TYR A 96 -6.60 5.45 -6.44
C TYR A 96 -7.77 4.49 -6.15
N GLU A 97 -8.44 4.65 -5.01
CA GLU A 97 -9.64 3.92 -4.58
C GLU A 97 -9.39 2.51 -4.00
N HIS A 98 -8.14 2.11 -3.80
CA HIS A 98 -7.79 0.88 -3.09
C HIS A 98 -7.42 1.12 -1.61
N GLU A 99 -7.52 2.34 -1.14
CA GLU A 99 -7.21 2.75 0.23
C GLU A 99 -8.11 2.03 1.25
N THR A 100 -9.38 1.83 0.89
CA THR A 100 -10.35 1.08 1.70
C THR A 100 -9.90 -0.36 1.91
N THR A 101 -9.56 -1.07 0.83
CA THR A 101 -9.12 -2.46 0.88
C THR A 101 -7.85 -2.62 1.73
N ILE A 102 -6.88 -1.70 1.59
CA ILE A 102 -5.65 -1.70 2.39
C ILE A 102 -5.99 -1.47 3.87
N ALA A 103 -6.85 -0.51 4.18
CA ALA A 103 -7.24 -0.22 5.55
C ALA A 103 -7.98 -1.40 6.20
N GLU A 104 -8.86 -2.07 5.48
CA GLU A 104 -9.57 -3.26 5.96
C GLU A 104 -8.63 -4.43 6.21
N HIS A 105 -7.66 -4.66 5.32
CA HIS A 105 -6.61 -5.66 5.53
C HIS A 105 -5.80 -5.39 6.80
N LEU A 106 -5.39 -4.13 7.02
CA LEU A 106 -4.66 -3.72 8.22
C LEU A 106 -5.48 -3.94 9.48
N LEU A 107 -6.74 -3.54 9.49
CA LEU A 107 -7.63 -3.76 10.64
C LEU A 107 -7.82 -5.26 10.91
N GLY A 108 -8.01 -6.06 9.87
CA GLY A 108 -8.09 -7.52 9.99
C GLY A 108 -6.84 -8.13 10.63
N ALA A 109 -5.65 -7.69 10.20
CA ALA A 109 -4.37 -8.12 10.76
C ALA A 109 -4.19 -7.66 12.23
N MET A 110 -4.59 -6.44 12.56
CA MET A 110 -4.54 -5.91 13.93
C MET A 110 -5.49 -6.68 14.85
N ILE A 111 -6.71 -6.97 14.41
CA ILE A 111 -7.68 -7.77 15.16
C ILE A 111 -7.13 -9.18 15.40
N GLU A 112 -6.61 -9.82 14.35
CA GLU A 112 -6.03 -11.17 14.48
C GLU A 112 -4.84 -11.19 15.43
N TRP A 113 -3.97 -10.17 15.36
CA TRP A 113 -2.86 -10.03 16.30
C TRP A 113 -3.34 -9.93 17.75
N GLN A 114 -4.36 -9.12 18.00
CA GLN A 114 -4.91 -8.84 19.33
C GLN A 114 -5.66 -10.04 19.92
N THR A 115 -6.41 -10.76 19.08
CA THR A 115 -7.29 -11.85 19.51
C THR A 115 -6.71 -13.24 19.32
N GLY A 116 -5.83 -13.42 18.33
CA GLY A 116 -5.34 -14.75 17.90
C GLY A 116 -6.43 -15.70 17.46
N LEU A 117 -7.62 -15.18 17.16
CA LEU A 117 -8.82 -15.99 17.01
C LEU A 117 -8.71 -17.03 15.88
N MET A 118 -8.25 -16.61 14.71
CA MET A 118 -8.14 -17.53 13.56
C MET A 118 -7.01 -18.54 13.75
N ARG A 119 -5.84 -18.06 14.19
CA ARG A 119 -4.66 -18.88 14.44
C ARG A 119 -4.91 -19.96 15.50
N ASP A 120 -5.48 -19.56 16.63
CA ASP A 120 -5.68 -20.46 17.76
C ASP A 120 -6.86 -21.42 17.48
N THR A 121 -7.91 -20.96 16.79
CA THR A 121 -9.02 -21.81 16.37
C THR A 121 -8.56 -22.85 15.34
N ASP A 122 -7.77 -22.47 14.33
CA ASP A 122 -7.22 -23.42 13.35
C ASP A 122 -6.37 -24.50 14.04
N LYS A 123 -5.52 -24.09 14.98
CA LYS A 123 -4.70 -25.01 15.77
C LYS A 123 -5.55 -26.00 16.58
N ASP A 124 -6.56 -25.50 17.29
CA ASP A 124 -7.49 -26.32 18.07
C ASP A 124 -8.27 -27.30 17.19
N MET A 125 -8.79 -26.84 16.07
CA MET A 125 -9.53 -27.68 15.11
C MET A 125 -8.63 -28.80 14.54
N ARG A 126 -7.39 -28.49 14.16
CA ARG A 126 -6.44 -29.52 13.65
C ARG A 126 -6.02 -30.53 14.69
N SER A 127 -6.02 -30.15 15.96
CA SER A 127 -5.69 -31.06 17.08
C SER A 127 -6.88 -31.76 17.70
N ASN A 128 -8.08 -31.62 17.13
CA ASN A 128 -9.35 -32.09 17.72
C ASN A 128 -9.52 -31.64 19.18
N SER A 129 -9.02 -30.46 19.53
CA SER A 129 -9.11 -29.91 20.86
C SER A 129 -9.99 -28.64 20.86
N PHE A 130 -10.70 -28.41 21.93
CA PHE A 130 -11.50 -27.20 22.13
C PHE A 130 -11.17 -26.53 23.47
N ASN A 131 -9.96 -26.78 23.97
CA ASN A 131 -9.57 -26.46 25.35
C ASN A 131 -9.34 -24.98 25.60
N ASN A 132 -9.06 -24.20 24.55
CA ASN A 132 -8.63 -22.81 24.70
C ASN A 132 -9.76 -21.78 24.66
N ARG A 133 -11.02 -22.23 24.45
CA ARG A 133 -12.19 -21.35 24.27
C ARG A 133 -13.27 -21.52 25.34
N SER A 134 -13.03 -22.38 26.35
CA SER A 134 -14.00 -22.51 27.43
C SER A 134 -13.83 -21.37 28.44
N ILE A 135 -14.95 -20.83 28.92
CA ILE A 135 -15.00 -19.85 30.00
C ILE A 135 -14.06 -20.33 31.14
N ASN A 136 -13.11 -19.50 31.52
CA ASN A 136 -12.11 -19.71 32.58
C ASN A 136 -10.93 -20.66 32.27
N LYS A 137 -10.71 -21.12 31.03
CA LYS A 137 -9.60 -22.03 30.71
C LYS A 137 -8.74 -21.60 29.49
N GLY A 138 -9.16 -20.63 28.73
CA GLY A 138 -8.41 -20.11 27.57
C GLY A 138 -7.56 -18.88 27.92
N PRO A 139 -6.56 -18.54 27.10
CA PRO A 139 -5.86 -17.30 27.23
C PRO A 139 -6.83 -16.12 27.02
N HIS A 140 -6.70 -15.11 27.86
CA HIS A 140 -7.41 -13.87 27.65
C HIS A 140 -6.84 -13.17 26.40
N HIS A 141 -7.69 -12.79 25.48
CA HIS A 141 -7.31 -11.91 24.38
C HIS A 141 -7.50 -10.46 24.77
N LEU A 142 -6.78 -9.58 24.11
CA LEU A 142 -6.94 -8.14 24.26
C LEU A 142 -8.00 -7.62 23.27
N GLU A 143 -8.53 -6.45 23.53
CA GLU A 143 -9.51 -5.79 22.69
C GLU A 143 -8.86 -4.65 21.89
N MET A 144 -9.47 -4.29 20.77
CA MET A 144 -9.05 -3.10 20.01
C MET A 144 -9.45 -1.82 20.75
N MET A 145 -10.57 -1.86 21.46
CA MET A 145 -11.07 -0.73 22.25
C MET A 145 -10.02 -0.30 23.31
N GLY A 146 -9.75 1.01 23.36
CA GLY A 146 -8.77 1.59 24.27
C GLY A 146 -7.31 1.44 23.86
N SER A 147 -6.99 0.60 22.84
CA SER A 147 -5.62 0.58 22.29
C SER A 147 -5.35 1.83 21.44
N THR A 148 -4.08 2.12 21.21
CA THR A 148 -3.64 3.30 20.45
C THR A 148 -3.06 2.90 19.11
N VAL A 149 -3.56 3.47 18.02
CA VAL A 149 -2.93 3.39 16.70
C VAL A 149 -2.20 4.68 16.37
N GLY A 150 -0.92 4.57 16.00
CA GLY A 150 -0.09 5.65 15.50
C GLY A 150 0.10 5.55 14.01
N ILE A 151 -0.27 6.58 13.25
CA ILE A 151 -0.22 6.60 11.79
C ILE A 151 0.88 7.55 11.35
N ILE A 152 1.86 7.01 10.62
CA ILE A 152 2.99 7.77 10.07
C ILE A 152 2.73 8.01 8.59
N GLY A 153 2.32 9.24 8.28
CA GLY A 153 1.82 9.64 6.97
C GLY A 153 0.30 9.67 6.92
N LEU A 154 -0.29 10.86 6.97
CA LEU A 154 -1.74 11.03 6.93
C LEU A 154 -2.22 11.34 5.50
N GLY A 155 -1.89 10.44 4.57
CA GLY A 155 -2.41 10.43 3.20
C GLY A 155 -3.75 9.70 3.11
N ARG A 156 -4.19 9.34 1.91
CA ARG A 156 -5.47 8.65 1.67
C ARG A 156 -5.60 7.36 2.48
N ILE A 157 -4.58 6.49 2.45
CA ILE A 157 -4.57 5.24 3.22
C ILE A 157 -4.61 5.53 4.72
N GLY A 158 -3.75 6.44 5.21
CA GLY A 158 -3.71 6.79 6.64
C GLY A 158 -5.04 7.31 7.16
N VAL A 159 -5.76 8.10 6.36
CA VAL A 159 -7.12 8.60 6.69
C VAL A 159 -8.12 7.45 6.80
N GLU A 160 -8.11 6.49 5.87
CA GLU A 160 -9.03 5.36 5.89
C GLU A 160 -8.75 4.39 7.06
N VAL A 161 -7.47 4.22 7.43
CA VAL A 161 -7.10 3.50 8.65
C VAL A 161 -7.59 4.23 9.90
N ALA A 162 -7.35 5.55 9.98
CA ALA A 162 -7.76 6.36 11.12
C ALA A 162 -9.27 6.30 11.37
N LYS A 163 -10.08 6.50 10.32
CA LYS A 163 -11.54 6.42 10.39
C LYS A 163 -12.02 5.09 10.97
N ARG A 164 -11.49 3.98 10.45
CA ARG A 164 -11.89 2.63 10.87
C ARG A 164 -11.42 2.32 12.28
N SER A 165 -10.19 2.67 12.62
CA SER A 165 -9.65 2.50 13.97
C SER A 165 -10.50 3.24 15.02
N LYS A 166 -10.99 4.43 14.68
CA LYS A 166 -11.89 5.18 15.57
C LYS A 166 -13.21 4.47 15.84
N ILE A 167 -13.78 3.79 14.85
CA ILE A 167 -15.01 2.99 15.00
C ILE A 167 -14.79 1.84 16.01
N PHE A 168 -13.58 1.27 16.07
CA PHE A 168 -13.21 0.26 17.05
C PHE A 168 -12.90 0.81 18.45
N GLY A 169 -13.13 2.10 18.68
CA GLY A 169 -12.87 2.74 19.99
C GLY A 169 -11.39 2.92 20.31
N MET A 170 -10.53 2.88 19.31
CA MET A 170 -9.10 3.13 19.48
C MET A 170 -8.81 4.63 19.66
N LYS A 171 -7.72 4.94 20.37
CA LYS A 171 -7.09 6.26 20.32
C LYS A 171 -6.28 6.36 19.02
N VAL A 172 -6.55 7.41 18.23
CA VAL A 172 -5.89 7.63 16.94
C VAL A 172 -4.91 8.78 17.05
N MET A 173 -3.64 8.48 16.81
CA MET A 173 -2.54 9.43 16.72
C MET A 173 -1.98 9.45 15.31
N ALA A 174 -1.61 10.62 14.80
CA ALA A 174 -1.01 10.72 13.47
C ALA A 174 0.10 11.76 13.40
N VAL A 175 1.09 11.51 12.55
CA VAL A 175 2.09 12.50 12.13
C VAL A 175 2.11 12.62 10.62
N SER A 176 2.25 13.86 10.12
CA SER A 176 2.36 14.12 8.69
C SER A 176 3.13 15.42 8.43
N ARG A 177 3.88 15.44 7.35
CA ARG A 177 4.64 16.62 6.91
C ARG A 177 3.75 17.72 6.32
N SER A 178 2.74 17.34 5.57
CA SER A 178 2.00 18.24 4.67
C SER A 178 0.59 18.60 5.13
N ARG A 179 0.02 17.88 6.09
CA ARG A 179 -1.35 18.11 6.56
C ARG A 179 -1.32 18.99 7.81
N LYS A 180 -2.05 20.09 7.80
CA LYS A 180 -2.11 21.04 8.92
C LYS A 180 -3.38 20.88 9.78
N ASP A 181 -4.49 20.47 9.15
CA ASP A 181 -5.79 20.34 9.82
C ASP A 181 -6.16 18.86 9.93
N PRO A 182 -6.09 18.26 11.13
CA PRO A 182 -6.49 16.89 11.36
C PRO A 182 -8.01 16.75 11.26
N GLU A 183 -8.48 15.59 10.80
CA GLU A 183 -9.89 15.23 10.84
C GLU A 183 -10.36 14.99 12.27
N SER A 184 -11.65 15.17 12.53
CA SER A 184 -12.28 15.06 13.87
C SER A 184 -12.11 13.68 14.52
N PHE A 185 -11.78 12.65 13.76
CA PHE A 185 -11.53 11.30 14.27
C PHE A 185 -10.08 11.06 14.69
N ILE A 186 -9.20 12.06 14.62
CA ILE A 186 -7.81 12.00 15.10
C ILE A 186 -7.72 12.66 16.48
N ASP A 187 -7.32 11.88 17.49
CA ASP A 187 -7.23 12.36 18.87
C ASP A 187 -5.97 13.17 19.14
N TRP A 188 -4.90 12.90 18.39
CA TRP A 188 -3.66 13.68 18.45
C TRP A 188 -2.99 13.73 17.09
N PHE A 189 -2.56 14.93 16.69
CA PHE A 189 -1.84 15.17 15.45
C PHE A 189 -0.56 15.96 15.74
N GLY A 190 0.55 15.51 15.15
CA GLY A 190 1.86 16.17 15.24
C GLY A 190 2.59 16.23 13.91
N GLN A 191 3.73 16.92 13.93
CA GLN A 191 4.70 16.91 12.84
C GLN A 191 5.74 15.79 13.06
N PHE A 192 6.63 15.57 12.08
CA PHE A 192 7.63 14.49 12.18
C PHE A 192 8.66 14.67 13.29
N ASP A 193 8.90 15.88 13.76
CA ASP A 193 9.75 16.17 14.92
C ASP A 193 9.10 15.75 16.24
N GLU A 194 7.78 15.55 16.27
CA GLU A 194 7.01 15.06 17.42
C GLU A 194 6.76 13.53 17.36
N ILE A 195 7.38 12.81 16.43
CA ILE A 195 7.12 11.38 16.18
C ILE A 195 7.41 10.50 17.42
N GLU A 196 8.35 10.92 18.26
CA GLU A 196 8.70 10.20 19.49
C GLU A 196 7.50 9.97 20.39
N LYS A 197 6.62 10.97 20.52
CA LYS A 197 5.38 10.85 21.29
C LYS A 197 4.46 9.79 20.72
N LEU A 198 4.26 9.79 19.40
CA LEU A 198 3.46 8.78 18.73
C LEU A 198 4.02 7.37 18.98
N LEU A 199 5.34 7.18 18.86
CA LEU A 199 5.98 5.88 19.04
C LEU A 199 5.85 5.33 20.45
N LYS A 200 6.01 6.19 21.46
CA LYS A 200 5.90 5.81 22.87
C LYS A 200 4.48 5.45 23.31
N GLU A 201 3.47 6.07 22.70
CA GLU A 201 2.09 5.87 23.10
C GLU A 201 1.34 4.81 22.28
N SER A 202 1.84 4.43 21.08
CA SER A 202 1.12 3.53 20.18
C SER A 202 1.32 2.06 20.50
N ASP A 203 0.25 1.28 20.38
CA ASP A 203 0.24 -0.18 20.41
C ASP A 203 0.37 -0.75 18.99
N PHE A 204 -0.19 -0.04 18.01
CA PHE A 204 -0.06 -0.32 16.58
C PHE A 204 0.51 0.90 15.86
N ILE A 205 1.51 0.68 15.01
CA ILE A 205 2.13 1.73 14.21
C ILE A 205 1.97 1.39 12.74
N ILE A 206 1.26 2.25 12.02
CA ILE A 206 0.96 2.06 10.60
C ILE A 206 1.76 3.08 9.79
N VAL A 207 2.65 2.57 8.92
CA VAL A 207 3.48 3.38 8.05
C VAL A 207 2.87 3.42 6.66
N THR A 208 2.54 4.64 6.21
CA THR A 208 1.93 4.88 4.88
C THR A 208 2.72 5.90 4.06
N LEU A 209 4.03 5.99 4.31
CA LEU A 209 4.90 6.94 3.65
C LEU A 209 5.15 6.57 2.18
N PRO A 210 5.23 7.55 1.27
CA PRO A 210 5.68 7.31 -0.09
C PRO A 210 7.16 6.91 -0.10
N GLY A 211 7.63 6.36 -1.22
CA GLY A 211 9.04 6.14 -1.48
C GLY A 211 9.80 7.44 -1.78
N GLY A 212 11.12 7.34 -1.84
CA GLY A 212 12.03 8.42 -2.20
C GLY A 212 13.11 8.69 -1.16
N GLU A 213 14.11 9.48 -1.53
CA GLU A 213 15.30 9.74 -0.73
C GLU A 213 15.01 10.27 0.69
N GLN A 214 13.91 11.04 0.87
CA GLN A 214 13.54 11.61 2.17
C GLN A 214 12.90 10.59 3.12
N THR A 215 12.42 9.47 2.62
CA THR A 215 11.74 8.43 3.40
C THR A 215 12.50 7.12 3.42
N LYS A 216 13.53 7.00 2.62
CA LYS A 216 14.43 5.84 2.59
C LYS A 216 15.10 5.65 3.95
N SER A 217 14.97 4.44 4.50
CA SER A 217 15.51 4.10 5.83
C SER A 217 15.05 5.02 6.96
N PHE A 218 13.88 5.65 6.80
CA PHE A 218 13.31 6.54 7.82
C PHE A 218 13.05 5.79 9.13
N ILE A 219 12.53 4.58 9.04
CA ILE A 219 12.33 3.70 10.17
C ILE A 219 13.63 2.92 10.43
N ASN A 220 14.41 3.39 11.38
CA ASN A 220 15.72 2.83 11.73
C ASN A 220 15.75 2.26 13.15
N HIS A 221 16.90 1.81 13.62
CA HIS A 221 17.07 1.20 14.93
C HIS A 221 16.64 2.12 16.11
N SER A 222 16.95 3.43 16.03
CA SER A 222 16.54 4.37 17.09
C SER A 222 15.02 4.49 17.17
N PHE A 223 14.34 4.37 16.03
CA PHE A 223 12.90 4.36 15.93
C PHE A 223 12.29 3.17 16.71
N PHE A 224 12.80 1.95 16.47
CA PHE A 224 12.32 0.76 17.19
C PHE A 224 12.55 0.82 18.70
N ARG A 225 13.62 1.46 19.14
CA ARG A 225 13.90 1.65 20.59
C ARG A 225 12.91 2.58 21.29
N MET A 226 12.25 3.47 20.56
CA MET A 226 11.24 4.38 21.11
C MET A 226 9.85 3.75 21.18
N MET A 227 9.62 2.65 20.48
CA MET A 227 8.34 1.94 20.48
C MET A 227 8.12 1.19 21.81
N LYS A 228 6.86 0.95 22.16
CA LYS A 228 6.53 0.01 23.23
C LYS A 228 7.09 -1.39 22.90
N PRO A 229 7.55 -2.17 23.88
CA PRO A 229 8.13 -3.50 23.62
C PRO A 229 7.21 -4.46 22.88
N GLN A 230 5.90 -4.31 23.05
CA GLN A 230 4.88 -5.15 22.42
C GLN A 230 4.17 -4.48 21.25
N ALA A 231 4.60 -3.28 20.86
CA ALA A 231 3.98 -2.57 19.75
C ALA A 231 4.21 -3.31 18.43
N VAL A 232 3.20 -3.29 17.60
CA VAL A 232 3.21 -3.88 16.26
C VAL A 232 3.39 -2.79 15.22
N ILE A 233 4.26 -3.00 14.26
CA ILE A 233 4.44 -2.10 13.12
C ILE A 233 3.99 -2.79 11.83
N ALA A 234 3.21 -2.08 11.02
CA ALA A 234 2.84 -2.49 9.67
C ALA A 234 3.22 -1.40 8.67
N ASN A 235 3.88 -1.79 7.57
CA ASN A 235 4.26 -0.89 6.50
C ASN A 235 3.49 -1.23 5.23
N VAL A 236 2.61 -0.34 4.81
CA VAL A 236 1.85 -0.42 3.55
C VAL A 236 2.26 0.69 2.56
N GLY A 237 3.32 1.41 2.88
CA GLY A 237 3.94 2.39 2.00
C GLY A 237 4.94 1.74 1.03
N ARG A 238 6.22 1.97 1.24
CA ARG A 238 7.31 1.38 0.45
C ARG A 238 8.28 0.60 1.33
N GLY A 239 8.76 -0.54 0.80
CA GLY A 239 9.70 -1.40 1.53
C GLY A 239 10.98 -0.68 1.96
N GLU A 240 11.50 0.23 1.14
CA GLU A 240 12.72 0.99 1.43
C GLU A 240 12.62 1.93 2.65
N VAL A 241 11.40 2.22 3.12
CA VAL A 241 11.17 3.03 4.33
C VAL A 241 11.71 2.32 5.56
N ILE A 242 11.66 0.99 5.57
CA ILE A 242 12.23 0.14 6.63
C ILE A 242 13.38 -0.67 6.00
N PRO A 243 14.64 -0.50 6.41
CA PRO A 243 15.74 -1.32 5.91
C PRO A 243 15.50 -2.81 6.15
N VAL A 244 15.76 -3.64 5.14
CA VAL A 244 15.57 -5.10 5.19
C VAL A 244 16.32 -5.75 6.36
N SER A 245 17.50 -5.20 6.71
CA SER A 245 18.29 -5.65 7.86
C SER A 245 17.52 -5.65 9.20
N TYR A 246 16.51 -4.80 9.34
CA TYR A 246 15.68 -4.73 10.55
C TYR A 246 14.48 -5.69 10.53
N THR A 247 13.99 -6.06 9.36
CA THR A 247 12.88 -7.02 9.24
C THR A 247 13.32 -8.44 9.55
N HIS A 248 14.61 -8.77 9.35
CA HIS A 248 15.18 -10.08 9.70
C HIS A 248 15.62 -10.21 11.17
N LEU A 249 16.01 -9.12 11.83
CA LEU A 249 16.44 -9.17 13.22
C LEU A 249 15.32 -9.57 14.20
N ARG A 250 14.08 -9.15 13.97
CA ARG A 250 12.94 -9.53 14.83
C ARG A 250 12.44 -10.97 14.63
N ALA A 251 12.71 -11.60 13.50
CA ALA A 251 12.36 -13.01 13.30
C ALA A 251 13.21 -13.97 14.14
N HIS A 252 14.34 -13.52 14.67
CA HIS A 252 15.26 -14.31 15.49
C HIS A 252 15.18 -14.00 17.00
N GLU A 253 14.52 -12.92 17.41
CA GLU A 253 14.40 -12.52 18.82
C GLU A 253 13.12 -13.01 19.51
N THR A 254 12.26 -13.75 18.80
CA THR A 254 11.06 -14.39 19.35
C THR A 254 11.25 -15.89 19.53
N ASN A 255 12.27 -16.29 20.31
CA ASN A 255 12.37 -17.63 20.87
C ASN A 255 12.19 -17.58 22.38
#